data_6afdaaa6ac29b3916c5fda579fbd027c
#
_entry.id   6afdaaa6ac29b3916c5fda579fbd027c
#
_cell.length_a   1.000
_cell.length_b   1.000
_cell.length_c   1.000
_cell.angle_alpha   90.00
_cell.angle_beta   90.00
_cell.angle_gamma   90.00
#
_symmetry.space_group_name_H-M   'P 1'
#
loop_
_entity.id
_entity.type
_entity.pdbx_description
1 polymer ?
#
loop_
_entity_poly.entity_id
_entity_poly.type
_entity_poly.pdbx_seq_one_letter_code
_entity_poly.pdbx_strand_id
1 'polypeptide(L)'
;PFDMKFIGQFFNYDTLDYRSDSLPLDEDVSIPNLEINVDELDPKNIFTPGYGSPLAVLTKKAIIMSLEKSFFDKQLAITASSIFDIDNTDYNGSSPGSIISLEASYAIANDLELTIGYTNIKGDKKHPQGEDYRLHIMEDFSHIRADMKYSF
;
A
#
# COMPACT_ATOMS: atom_id res chain seq x y z
N PRO A 1 30.88 4.59 12.88
CA PRO A 1 29.64 3.84 13.13
C PRO A 1 28.73 4.01 11.93
N PHE A 2 28.17 2.91 11.41
CA PHE A 2 27.23 2.95 10.30
C PHE A 2 25.86 3.37 10.86
N ASP A 3 25.50 4.63 10.63
CA ASP A 3 24.17 5.17 10.98
C ASP A 3 23.14 4.64 9.94
N MET A 4 22.89 3.34 9.99
CA MET A 4 21.98 2.65 9.09
C MET A 4 20.92 1.91 9.91
N LYS A 5 19.66 2.13 9.58
CA LYS A 5 18.51 1.48 10.22
C LYS A 5 17.79 0.61 9.19
N PHE A 6 17.61 -0.65 9.50
CA PHE A 6 16.82 -1.59 8.72
C PHE A 6 15.59 -2.04 9.51
N ILE A 7 14.43 -2.05 8.87
CA ILE A 7 13.19 -2.58 9.41
C ILE A 7 12.62 -3.57 8.39
N GLY A 8 12.33 -4.78 8.86
CA GLY A 8 11.60 -5.78 8.09
C GLY A 8 10.36 -6.21 8.85
N GLN A 9 9.22 -6.30 8.18
CA GLN A 9 7.94 -6.72 8.74
C GLN A 9 7.25 -7.70 7.81
N PHE A 10 6.62 -8.69 8.38
CA PHE A 10 5.69 -9.59 7.70
C PHE A 10 4.28 -9.22 8.14
N PHE A 11 3.42 -8.98 7.16
CA PHE A 11 2.01 -8.73 7.38
C PHE A 11 1.21 -9.93 6.87
N ASN A 12 0.32 -10.45 7.71
CA ASN A 12 -0.65 -11.46 7.33
C ASN A 12 -2.00 -11.11 7.96
N TYR A 13 -3.02 -11.11 7.13
CA TYR A 13 -4.38 -10.84 7.54
C TYR A 13 -5.29 -11.99 7.13
N ASP A 14 -5.91 -12.64 8.12
CA ASP A 14 -6.90 -13.69 7.92
C ASP A 14 -8.14 -13.38 8.76
N THR A 15 -9.32 -13.50 8.16
CA THR A 15 -10.58 -13.43 8.90
C THR A 15 -10.83 -14.76 9.59
N LEU A 16 -10.68 -14.78 10.91
CA LEU A 16 -10.83 -16.01 11.71
C LEU A 16 -12.27 -16.47 11.85
N ASP A 17 -13.21 -15.54 11.91
CA ASP A 17 -14.63 -15.83 12.07
C ASP A 17 -15.46 -14.73 11.41
N TYR A 18 -16.26 -15.10 10.43
CA TYR A 18 -17.23 -14.22 9.81
C TYR A 18 -18.63 -14.71 10.13
N ARG A 19 -19.33 -13.98 11.00
CA ARG A 19 -20.63 -14.41 11.57
C ARG A 19 -21.84 -13.76 10.92
N SER A 20 -21.64 -12.88 9.96
CA SER A 20 -22.78 -12.24 9.28
C SER A 20 -23.08 -12.98 7.97
N ASP A 21 -24.22 -13.62 7.93
CA ASP A 21 -24.75 -14.24 6.72
C ASP A 21 -25.55 -13.26 5.86
N SER A 22 -25.74 -12.03 6.37
CA SER A 22 -26.51 -10.98 5.69
C SER A 22 -25.76 -9.63 5.73
N LEU A 23 -25.98 -8.85 4.70
CA LEU A 23 -25.59 -7.44 4.70
C LEU A 23 -26.44 -6.65 5.71
N PRO A 24 -25.93 -5.55 6.28
CA PRO A 24 -26.74 -4.66 7.11
C PRO A 24 -27.84 -3.93 6.31
N LEU A 25 -27.95 -4.21 5.02
CA LEU A 25 -28.98 -3.69 4.14
C LEU A 25 -29.98 -4.83 3.85
N ASP A 26 -31.22 -4.67 4.28
CA ASP A 26 -32.27 -5.67 4.08
C ASP A 26 -32.99 -5.48 2.72
N GLU A 27 -32.69 -4.42 1.99
CA GLU A 27 -33.37 -4.05 0.74
C GLU A 27 -32.34 -3.53 -0.29
N ASP A 28 -32.68 -3.66 -1.57
CA ASP A 28 -31.93 -3.08 -2.66
C ASP A 28 -31.87 -1.55 -2.51
N VAL A 29 -30.66 -1.01 -2.65
CA VAL A 29 -30.42 0.44 -2.56
C VAL A 29 -30.42 1.01 -3.97
N SER A 30 -31.41 1.85 -4.26
CA SER A 30 -31.48 2.62 -5.50
C SER A 30 -30.93 4.02 -5.27
N ILE A 31 -29.81 4.31 -5.91
CA ILE A 31 -29.28 5.68 -6.01
C ILE A 31 -29.53 6.13 -7.44
N PRO A 32 -29.89 7.40 -7.71
CA PRO A 32 -30.07 7.87 -9.07
C PRO A 32 -28.90 7.48 -9.98
N ASN A 33 -29.18 6.67 -11.01
CA ASN A 33 -28.25 6.06 -11.96
C ASN A 33 -27.32 4.93 -11.42
N LEU A 34 -27.61 4.36 -10.25
CA LEU A 34 -26.92 3.19 -9.72
C LEU A 34 -27.90 2.33 -8.95
N GLU A 35 -28.21 1.14 -9.47
CA GLU A 35 -28.97 0.11 -8.77
C GLU A 35 -27.97 -0.90 -8.18
N ILE A 36 -28.03 -1.07 -6.86
CA ILE A 36 -27.24 -2.07 -6.16
C ILE A 36 -28.17 -3.17 -5.72
N ASN A 37 -28.04 -4.34 -6.34
CA ASN A 37 -28.74 -5.54 -5.95
C ASN A 37 -28.02 -6.19 -4.77
N VAL A 38 -28.65 -6.18 -3.61
CA VAL A 38 -28.05 -6.69 -2.35
C VAL A 38 -27.82 -8.20 -2.39
N ASP A 39 -28.68 -8.95 -3.10
CA ASP A 39 -28.56 -10.40 -3.23
C ASP A 39 -27.35 -10.84 -4.05
N GLU A 40 -26.84 -9.97 -4.92
CA GLU A 40 -25.66 -10.22 -5.74
C GLU A 40 -24.34 -9.81 -5.05
N LEU A 41 -24.46 -9.09 -3.93
CA LEU A 41 -23.30 -8.62 -3.19
C LEU A 41 -22.80 -9.71 -2.24
N ASP A 42 -21.59 -10.23 -2.47
CA ASP A 42 -20.93 -11.09 -1.47
C ASP A 42 -20.47 -10.21 -0.29
N PRO A 43 -21.02 -10.41 0.93
CA PRO A 43 -20.62 -9.66 2.11
C PRO A 43 -19.12 -9.66 2.36
N LYS A 44 -18.42 -10.75 1.98
CA LYS A 44 -16.95 -10.87 2.12
C LYS A 44 -16.20 -9.89 1.24
N ASN A 45 -16.80 -9.44 0.14
CA ASN A 45 -16.19 -8.48 -0.78
C ASN A 45 -16.47 -7.03 -0.36
N ILE A 46 -17.60 -6.77 0.30
CA ILE A 46 -17.99 -5.42 0.71
C ILE A 46 -17.37 -5.04 2.05
N PHE A 47 -17.43 -5.92 3.02
CA PHE A 47 -16.72 -5.75 4.27
C PHE A 47 -15.27 -6.18 4.07
N THR A 48 -14.53 -5.32 3.37
CA THR A 48 -13.10 -5.53 3.21
C THR A 48 -12.49 -5.70 4.59
N PRO A 49 -11.91 -6.86 4.88
CA PRO A 49 -11.13 -7.05 6.07
C PRO A 49 -10.08 -5.95 6.15
N GLY A 50 -9.89 -5.33 7.29
CA GLY A 50 -8.88 -4.29 7.43
C GLY A 50 -9.42 -2.93 7.80
N TYR A 51 -10.66 -2.86 8.24
CA TYR A 51 -11.15 -1.67 8.93
C TYR A 51 -10.19 -1.38 10.09
N GLY A 52 -9.33 -0.38 9.91
CA GLY A 52 -8.25 -0.05 10.84
C GLY A 52 -6.83 -0.43 10.40
N SER A 53 -6.64 -1.23 9.33
CA SER A 53 -5.33 -1.48 8.75
C SER A 53 -5.28 -1.07 7.28
N PRO A 54 -4.58 0.01 6.91
CA PRO A 54 -4.45 0.43 5.52
C PRO A 54 -3.86 -0.64 4.59
N LEU A 55 -3.01 -1.51 5.11
CA LEU A 55 -2.38 -2.58 4.34
C LEU A 55 -3.36 -3.67 3.93
N ALA A 56 -4.34 -3.99 4.79
CA ALA A 56 -5.33 -5.02 4.49
C ALA A 56 -6.25 -4.65 3.30
N VAL A 57 -6.28 -3.36 2.94
CA VAL A 57 -6.96 -2.89 1.72
C VAL A 57 -6.18 -3.27 0.46
N LEU A 58 -4.86 -3.40 0.55
CA LEU A 58 -3.99 -3.69 -0.59
C LEU A 58 -3.76 -5.19 -0.78
N THR A 59 -3.55 -5.92 0.31
CA THR A 59 -3.17 -7.34 0.27
C THR A 59 -3.48 -8.04 1.58
N LYS A 60 -3.63 -9.37 1.51
CA LYS A 60 -3.74 -10.22 2.69
C LYS A 60 -2.38 -10.59 3.27
N LYS A 61 -1.34 -10.67 2.43
CA LYS A 61 0.02 -11.07 2.85
C LYS A 61 1.05 -10.17 2.21
N ALA A 62 1.87 -9.52 3.01
CA ALA A 62 2.93 -8.66 2.52
C ALA A 62 4.24 -8.79 3.28
N ILE A 63 5.32 -8.54 2.57
CA ILE A 63 6.63 -8.26 3.15
C ILE A 63 6.88 -6.76 3.00
N ILE A 64 7.19 -6.12 4.12
CA ILE A 64 7.48 -4.69 4.19
C ILE A 64 8.93 -4.53 4.61
N MET A 65 9.68 -3.74 3.87
CA MET A 65 11.07 -3.44 4.20
C MET A 65 11.31 -1.94 4.15
N SER A 66 12.15 -1.46 5.06
CA SER A 66 12.63 -0.08 5.06
C SER A 66 14.10 -0.05 5.43
N LEU A 67 14.85 0.73 4.70
CA LEU A 67 16.27 1.00 4.92
C LEU A 67 16.46 2.50 4.95
N GLU A 68 17.02 3.00 6.04
CA GLU A 68 17.37 4.41 6.22
C GLU A 68 18.86 4.55 6.47
N LYS A 69 19.49 5.51 5.83
CA LYS A 69 20.88 5.87 6.05
C LYS A 69 21.08 7.37 6.03
N SER A 70 21.79 7.87 7.05
CA SER A 70 22.17 9.27 7.16
C SER A 70 23.62 9.48 6.76
N PHE A 71 23.90 10.66 6.18
CA PHE A 71 25.20 11.11 5.71
C PHE A 71 25.46 12.55 6.17
N PHE A 72 26.71 12.97 6.15
CA PHE A 72 27.13 14.36 6.45
C PHE A 72 26.53 14.88 7.78
N ASP A 73 26.81 14.17 8.87
CA ASP A 73 26.31 14.50 10.21
C ASP A 73 24.77 14.71 10.24
N LYS A 74 24.05 13.83 9.51
CA LYS A 74 22.59 13.81 9.36
C LYS A 74 22.00 14.95 8.51
N GLN A 75 22.82 15.69 7.77
CA GLN A 75 22.31 16.66 6.82
C GLN A 75 21.58 16.02 5.65
N LEU A 76 22.00 14.82 5.24
CA LEU A 76 21.33 14.05 4.19
C LEU A 76 20.83 12.73 4.77
N ALA A 77 19.55 12.46 4.64
CA ALA A 77 18.94 11.16 4.93
C ALA A 77 18.41 10.54 3.64
N ILE A 78 18.72 9.27 3.41
CA ILE A 78 18.18 8.50 2.29
C ILE A 78 17.39 7.35 2.88
N THR A 79 16.10 7.25 2.49
CA THR A 79 15.20 6.19 2.89
C THR A 79 14.73 5.42 1.67
N ALA A 80 14.94 4.12 1.66
CA ALA A 80 14.35 3.19 0.70
C ALA A 80 13.31 2.34 1.42
N SER A 81 12.11 2.26 0.89
CA SER A 81 11.05 1.42 1.43
C SER A 81 10.39 0.60 0.35
N SER A 82 9.86 -0.57 0.74
CA SER A 82 9.16 -1.44 -0.18
C SER A 82 8.07 -2.21 0.53
N ILE A 83 6.99 -2.47 -0.20
CA ILE A 83 5.92 -3.39 0.14
C ILE A 83 5.82 -4.38 -1.00
N PHE A 84 5.94 -5.66 -0.72
CA PHE A 84 5.73 -6.74 -1.68
C PHE A 84 4.49 -7.51 -1.27
N ASP A 85 3.51 -7.56 -2.16
CA ASP A 85 2.36 -8.44 -2.03
C ASP A 85 2.79 -9.86 -2.38
N ILE A 86 2.75 -10.75 -1.39
CA ILE A 86 3.09 -12.16 -1.56
C ILE A 86 1.86 -13.07 -1.50
N ASP A 87 0.65 -12.49 -1.47
CA ASP A 87 -0.57 -13.26 -1.59
C ASP A 87 -0.71 -13.78 -3.02
N ASN A 88 -0.98 -15.07 -3.15
CA ASN A 88 -1.23 -15.73 -4.45
C ASN A 88 -0.12 -15.56 -5.51
N THR A 89 1.13 -15.32 -5.12
CA THR A 89 2.25 -15.10 -6.07
C THR A 89 2.54 -16.31 -6.95
N ASP A 90 2.22 -17.53 -6.48
CA ASP A 90 2.44 -18.77 -7.24
C ASP A 90 1.28 -19.09 -8.22
N TYR A 91 0.20 -18.33 -8.17
CA TYR A 91 -0.96 -18.55 -9.02
C TYR A 91 -0.65 -18.13 -10.48
N ASN A 92 -0.81 -19.04 -11.42
CA ASN A 92 -0.50 -18.82 -12.85
C ASN A 92 0.89 -18.20 -13.11
N GLY A 93 1.84 -18.31 -12.17
CA GLY A 93 3.16 -17.68 -12.28
C GLY A 93 3.10 -16.17 -12.20
N SER A 94 2.15 -15.59 -11.44
CA SER A 94 2.09 -14.16 -11.19
C SER A 94 3.33 -13.70 -10.40
N SER A 95 3.79 -12.50 -10.73
CA SER A 95 4.85 -11.83 -9.96
C SER A 95 4.26 -11.12 -8.75
N PRO A 96 5.03 -10.98 -7.65
CA PRO A 96 4.61 -10.17 -6.52
C PRO A 96 4.29 -8.73 -6.96
N GLY A 97 3.12 -8.25 -6.59
CA GLY A 97 2.83 -6.83 -6.68
C GLY A 97 3.75 -6.05 -5.74
N SER A 98 4.12 -4.84 -6.09
CA SER A 98 5.07 -4.09 -5.29
C SER A 98 4.82 -2.58 -5.30
N ILE A 99 5.12 -1.97 -4.16
CA ILE A 99 5.30 -0.52 -4.01
C ILE A 99 6.74 -0.31 -3.57
N ILE A 100 7.52 0.41 -4.33
CA ILE A 100 8.91 0.73 -4.01
C ILE A 100 9.04 2.24 -3.96
N SER A 101 9.55 2.77 -2.86
CA SER A 101 9.78 4.20 -2.67
C SER A 101 11.24 4.47 -2.29
N LEU A 102 11.79 5.53 -2.87
CA LEU A 102 13.08 6.08 -2.53
C LEU A 102 12.91 7.56 -2.21
N GLU A 103 13.40 7.98 -1.06
CA GLU A 103 13.31 9.35 -0.58
C GLU A 103 14.69 9.85 -0.16
N ALA A 104 15.01 11.08 -0.50
CA ALA A 104 16.19 11.78 -0.05
C ALA A 104 15.77 13.12 0.56
N SER A 105 16.10 13.32 1.84
CA SER A 105 15.87 14.57 2.57
C SER A 105 17.20 15.24 2.87
N TYR A 106 17.32 16.51 2.51
CA TYR A 106 18.53 17.32 2.71
C TYR A 106 18.22 18.59 3.50
N ALA A 107 18.88 18.73 4.66
CA ALA A 107 18.83 19.94 5.46
C ALA A 107 19.72 21.03 4.83
N ILE A 108 19.12 21.99 4.13
CA ILE A 108 19.80 23.12 3.50
C ILE A 108 20.28 24.11 4.57
N ALA A 109 19.47 24.31 5.59
CA ALA A 109 19.75 25.14 6.75
C ALA A 109 19.09 24.54 7.98
N ASN A 110 19.33 25.10 9.17
CA ASN A 110 18.77 24.56 10.43
C ASN A 110 17.22 24.54 10.43
N ASP A 111 16.61 25.36 9.63
CA ASP A 111 15.16 25.59 9.53
C ASP A 111 14.58 25.24 8.16
N LEU A 112 15.41 24.82 7.19
CA LEU A 112 15.01 24.55 5.82
C LEU A 112 15.45 23.15 5.37
N GLU A 113 14.49 22.31 5.00
CA GLU A 113 14.68 20.95 4.49
C GLU A 113 14.06 20.80 3.10
N LEU A 114 14.78 20.17 2.19
CA LEU A 114 14.30 19.76 0.88
C LEU A 114 14.20 18.24 0.85
N THR A 115 13.04 17.74 0.46
CA THR A 115 12.82 16.29 0.27
C THR A 115 12.46 16.00 -1.18
N ILE A 116 13.12 15.03 -1.77
CA ILE A 116 12.79 14.49 -3.10
C ILE A 116 12.45 13.01 -2.92
N GLY A 117 11.30 12.62 -3.46
CA GLY A 117 10.80 11.25 -3.37
C GLY A 117 10.43 10.70 -4.75
N TYR A 118 10.68 9.41 -4.93
CA TYR A 118 10.23 8.61 -6.07
C TYR A 118 9.44 7.40 -5.56
N THR A 119 8.26 7.17 -6.12
CA THR A 119 7.44 6.00 -5.82
C THR A 119 7.08 5.29 -7.12
N ASN A 120 7.32 3.99 -7.15
CA ASN A 120 6.93 3.10 -8.25
C ASN A 120 6.00 2.01 -7.73
N ILE A 121 4.89 1.82 -8.41
CA ILE A 121 3.87 0.83 -8.08
C ILE A 121 3.77 -0.14 -9.26
N LYS A 122 3.77 -1.44 -8.98
CA LYS A 122 3.61 -2.50 -9.98
C LYS A 122 2.66 -3.57 -9.48
N GLY A 123 1.79 -4.03 -10.36
CA GLY A 123 0.92 -5.18 -10.16
C GLY A 123 0.91 -6.08 -11.40
N ASP A 124 0.81 -7.39 -11.21
CA ASP A 124 0.77 -8.36 -12.32
C ASP A 124 -0.69 -8.70 -12.67
N LYS A 125 -1.08 -8.52 -13.92
CA LYS A 125 -2.40 -8.94 -14.46
C LYS A 125 -2.67 -10.45 -14.33
N LYS A 126 -1.64 -11.26 -14.14
CA LYS A 126 -1.78 -12.70 -13.88
C LYS A 126 -2.23 -13.02 -12.46
N HIS A 127 -2.29 -12.01 -11.58
CA HIS A 127 -2.85 -12.17 -10.25
C HIS A 127 -4.29 -12.70 -10.34
N PRO A 128 -4.78 -13.52 -9.37
CA PRO A 128 -6.14 -14.06 -9.41
C PRO A 128 -7.26 -13.02 -9.57
N GLN A 129 -7.05 -11.80 -9.08
CA GLN A 129 -7.98 -10.68 -9.26
C GLN A 129 -7.93 -10.07 -10.68
N GLY A 130 -6.95 -10.45 -11.51
CA GLY A 130 -6.82 -9.96 -12.87
C GLY A 130 -6.70 -8.44 -12.95
N GLU A 131 -7.54 -7.83 -13.78
CA GLU A 131 -7.57 -6.37 -13.96
C GLU A 131 -8.07 -5.62 -12.72
N ASP A 132 -8.78 -6.27 -11.81
CA ASP A 132 -9.25 -5.69 -10.55
C ASP A 132 -8.17 -5.70 -9.44
N TYR A 133 -6.99 -6.25 -9.73
CA TYR A 133 -5.89 -6.26 -8.78
C TYR A 133 -5.46 -4.83 -8.42
N ARG A 134 -5.58 -4.48 -7.16
CA ARG A 134 -5.40 -3.09 -6.70
C ARG A 134 -4.06 -2.49 -7.05
N LEU A 135 -2.98 -3.25 -6.89
CA LEU A 135 -1.64 -2.74 -7.24
C LEU A 135 -1.50 -2.53 -8.74
N HIS A 136 -2.18 -3.33 -9.58
CA HIS A 136 -2.23 -3.10 -11.01
C HIS A 136 -2.98 -1.81 -11.36
N ILE A 137 -4.16 -1.60 -10.76
CA ILE A 137 -4.94 -0.36 -10.94
C ILE A 137 -4.15 0.88 -10.49
N MET A 138 -3.29 0.72 -9.48
CA MET A 138 -2.50 1.82 -8.90
C MET A 138 -1.19 2.11 -9.65
N GLU A 139 -0.83 1.36 -10.70
CA GLU A 139 0.43 1.58 -11.44
C GLU A 139 0.59 3.02 -11.95
N ASP A 140 -0.52 3.63 -12.41
CA ASP A 140 -0.55 5.00 -12.92
C ASP A 140 -0.28 6.07 -11.85
N PHE A 141 -0.33 5.70 -10.56
CA PHE A 141 0.02 6.59 -9.46
C PHE A 141 1.53 6.59 -9.11
N SER A 142 2.34 5.91 -9.91
CA SER A 142 3.80 6.05 -9.81
C SER A 142 4.21 7.50 -10.07
N HIS A 143 5.01 8.09 -9.17
CA HIS A 143 5.28 9.54 -9.23
C HIS A 143 6.65 9.92 -8.67
N ILE A 144 7.07 11.13 -9.01
CA ILE A 144 8.16 11.86 -8.36
C ILE A 144 7.55 13.03 -7.62
N ARG A 145 8.00 13.29 -6.39
CA ARG A 145 7.61 14.45 -5.61
C ARG A 145 8.82 15.24 -5.15
N ALA A 146 8.63 16.52 -4.93
CA ALA A 146 9.57 17.39 -4.27
C ALA A 146 8.83 18.25 -3.26
N ASP A 147 9.32 18.29 -2.02
CA ASP A 147 8.74 19.00 -0.91
C ASP A 147 9.80 19.91 -0.28
N MET A 148 9.40 21.10 0.14
CA MET A 148 10.24 22.01 0.91
C MET A 148 9.54 22.34 2.22
N LYS A 149 10.21 22.09 3.33
CA LYS A 149 9.70 22.34 4.68
C LYS A 149 10.54 23.44 5.33
N TYR A 150 9.86 24.48 5.79
CA TYR A 150 10.44 25.53 6.61
C TYR A 150 9.86 25.46 8.03
N SER A 151 10.72 25.50 9.05
CA SER A 151 10.34 25.49 10.47
C SER A 151 10.73 26.81 11.11
N PHE A 152 9.81 27.51 11.75
CA PHE A 152 10.03 28.81 12.45
C PHE A 152 9.63 28.72 13.90
#